data_30d577050356027d06d4d294c1faee6e
#
_entry.id   30d577050356027d06d4d294c1faee6e
#
_cell.length_a   1.000
_cell.length_b   1.000
_cell.length_c   1.000
_cell.angle_alpha   90.00
_cell.angle_beta   90.00
_cell.angle_gamma   90.00
#
_symmetry.space_group_name_H-M   'P 1'
#
loop_
_entity.id
_entity.type
_entity.pdbx_description
1 polymer ?
#
loop_
_entity_poly.entity_id
_entity_poly.type
_entity_poly.pdbx_seq_one_letter_code
_entity_poly.pdbx_strand_id
1 'polypeptide(L)'
;MKPQLKTIPIIDLFAGPGGLGEGFSSIIDGAGKRRFDVRVSIEKDPIAHQTLLLRAVYRYFPKSAVPKCYYDYVRGEISRTEFFEHPRIVDAYEHAKSEARQAELGPTPSSVTDGWIEEALKGVKDWALIGGPPCQAYSLAGRARMRGNEGFEDDKRHFLYKEYLRIIKKFRPSVFVMENVKGMLTSQHGGSPIFDRIIADLRLSLIHI
;
A
#
# COMPACT_ATOMS: atom_id res chain seq x y z
N MET A 1 20.54 -28.36 -8.56
CA MET A 1 19.82 -27.54 -7.56
C MET A 1 19.07 -26.41 -8.30
N LYS A 2 17.76 -26.29 -8.12
CA LYS A 2 17.04 -25.12 -8.65
C LYS A 2 17.51 -23.89 -7.87
N PRO A 3 17.81 -22.75 -8.54
CA PRO A 3 18.23 -21.55 -7.84
C PRO A 3 17.16 -21.14 -6.83
N GLN A 4 17.56 -20.88 -5.59
CA GLN A 4 16.66 -20.40 -4.57
C GLN A 4 16.24 -18.98 -4.95
N LEU A 5 14.99 -18.82 -5.35
CA LEU A 5 14.45 -17.55 -5.78
C LEU A 5 14.43 -16.55 -4.59
N LYS A 6 15.01 -15.37 -4.77
CA LYS A 6 14.99 -14.31 -3.76
C LYS A 6 13.56 -13.83 -3.51
N THR A 7 13.25 -13.51 -2.26
CA THR A 7 12.00 -12.81 -1.90
C THR A 7 12.06 -11.39 -2.43
N ILE A 8 11.00 -10.95 -3.08
CA ILE A 8 10.89 -9.62 -3.70
C ILE A 8 10.24 -8.66 -2.68
N PRO A 9 10.94 -7.61 -2.24
CA PRO A 9 10.35 -6.57 -1.39
C PRO A 9 9.24 -5.81 -2.10
N ILE A 10 8.22 -5.43 -1.32
CA ILE A 10 7.07 -4.63 -1.77
C ILE A 10 6.98 -3.36 -0.93
N ILE A 11 6.72 -2.26 -1.62
CA ILE A 11 6.19 -1.02 -1.05
C ILE A 11 4.73 -0.89 -1.51
N ASP A 12 3.81 -0.72 -0.56
CA ASP A 12 2.36 -0.64 -0.80
C ASP A 12 1.85 0.78 -0.48
N LEU A 13 1.47 1.54 -1.50
CA LEU A 13 0.99 2.91 -1.35
C LEU A 13 -0.55 2.96 -1.44
N PHE A 14 -1.17 3.79 -0.61
CA PHE A 14 -2.62 3.83 -0.50
C PHE A 14 -3.19 2.46 -0.17
N ALA A 15 -2.56 1.79 0.79
CA ALA A 15 -2.72 0.36 1.04
C ALA A 15 -4.14 -0.03 1.51
N GLY A 16 -4.94 0.95 1.98
CA GLY A 16 -6.22 0.65 2.59
C GLY A 16 -6.05 -0.31 3.77
N PRO A 17 -6.94 -1.28 3.93
CA PRO A 17 -6.79 -2.33 4.94
C PRO A 17 -5.74 -3.40 4.55
N GLY A 18 -4.95 -3.20 3.48
CA GLY A 18 -3.86 -4.09 3.07
C GLY A 18 -4.27 -5.29 2.19
N GLY A 19 -5.39 -5.19 1.45
CA GLY A 19 -5.88 -6.31 0.62
C GLY A 19 -4.92 -6.74 -0.47
N LEU A 20 -4.33 -5.77 -1.18
CA LEU A 20 -3.38 -6.01 -2.26
C LEU A 20 -2.07 -6.61 -1.72
N GLY A 21 -1.51 -6.02 -0.65
CA GLY A 21 -0.33 -6.53 0.04
C GLY A 21 -0.51 -7.97 0.55
N GLU A 22 -1.70 -8.31 1.10
CA GLU A 22 -2.02 -9.70 1.50
C GLU A 22 -2.04 -10.65 0.31
N GLY A 23 -2.64 -10.24 -0.81
CA GLY A 23 -2.64 -11.04 -2.04
C GLY A 23 -1.22 -11.41 -2.46
N PHE A 24 -0.32 -10.44 -2.56
CA PHE A 24 1.08 -10.70 -2.90
C PHE A 24 1.81 -11.52 -1.85
N SER A 25 1.69 -11.19 -0.56
CA SER A 25 2.40 -11.88 0.53
C SER A 25 1.93 -13.33 0.73
N SER A 26 0.74 -13.69 0.21
CA SER A 26 0.23 -15.07 0.24
C SER A 26 0.87 -15.99 -0.78
N ILE A 27 1.56 -15.44 -1.80
CA ILE A 27 2.21 -16.23 -2.85
C ILE A 27 3.46 -16.91 -2.27
N ILE A 28 3.46 -18.22 -2.32
CA ILE A 28 4.57 -19.08 -1.85
C ILE A 28 5.22 -19.80 -3.01
N ASP A 29 6.50 -20.13 -2.87
CA ASP A 29 7.21 -20.99 -3.81
C ASP A 29 6.97 -22.49 -3.50
N GLY A 30 7.56 -23.38 -4.33
CA GLY A 30 7.45 -24.83 -4.14
C GLY A 30 8.08 -25.35 -2.83
N ALA A 31 8.83 -24.53 -2.10
CA ALA A 31 9.39 -24.84 -0.78
C ALA A 31 8.55 -24.24 0.36
N GLY A 32 7.38 -23.64 0.07
CA GLY A 32 6.51 -22.99 1.06
C GLY A 32 7.00 -21.61 1.53
N LYS A 33 8.03 -21.04 0.89
CA LYS A 33 8.56 -19.72 1.25
C LYS A 33 7.80 -18.60 0.50
N ARG A 34 7.50 -17.52 1.19
CA ARG A 34 6.88 -16.34 0.58
C ARG A 34 7.76 -15.79 -0.55
N ARG A 35 7.13 -15.45 -1.67
CA ARG A 35 7.79 -14.86 -2.84
C ARG A 35 7.88 -13.34 -2.72
N PHE A 36 7.02 -12.73 -1.93
CA PHE A 36 6.94 -11.30 -1.73
C PHE A 36 6.94 -10.96 -0.25
N ASP A 37 7.59 -9.85 0.08
CA ASP A 37 7.79 -9.34 1.44
C ASP A 37 7.36 -7.87 1.48
N VAL A 38 6.22 -7.62 2.12
CA VAL A 38 5.72 -6.25 2.31
C VAL A 38 6.58 -5.57 3.37
N ARG A 39 7.30 -4.52 2.99
CA ARG A 39 8.22 -3.81 3.87
C ARG A 39 7.71 -2.48 4.37
N VAL A 40 6.95 -1.77 3.54
CA VAL A 40 6.26 -0.54 3.92
C VAL A 40 4.89 -0.52 3.26
N SER A 41 3.87 -0.21 4.05
CA SER A 41 2.53 0.09 3.58
C SER A 41 2.10 1.45 4.13
N ILE A 42 1.59 2.33 3.28
CA ILE A 42 1.19 3.68 3.68
C ILE A 42 -0.32 3.84 3.49
N GLU A 43 -1.01 4.18 4.59
CA GLU A 43 -2.45 4.42 4.60
C GLU A 43 -2.79 5.60 5.52
N LYS A 44 -3.70 6.47 5.07
CA LYS A 44 -4.11 7.65 5.85
C LYS A 44 -5.29 7.40 6.78
N ASP A 45 -6.22 6.54 6.36
CA ASP A 45 -7.43 6.27 7.13
C ASP A 45 -7.08 5.50 8.40
N PRO A 46 -7.43 6.02 9.59
CA PRO A 46 -7.03 5.39 10.85
C PRO A 46 -7.68 4.02 11.07
N ILE A 47 -8.88 3.78 10.52
CA ILE A 47 -9.58 2.50 10.67
C ILE A 47 -8.96 1.44 9.75
N ALA A 48 -8.72 1.82 8.49
CA ALA A 48 -8.01 0.95 7.54
C ALA A 48 -6.60 0.64 8.02
N HIS A 49 -5.87 1.63 8.54
CA HIS A 49 -4.53 1.45 9.13
C HIS A 49 -4.52 0.47 10.31
N GLN A 50 -5.55 0.45 11.16
CA GLN A 50 -5.62 -0.54 12.24
C GLN A 50 -5.68 -1.98 11.71
N THR A 51 -6.43 -2.19 10.63
CA THR A 51 -6.49 -3.51 9.97
C THR A 51 -5.16 -3.85 9.30
N LEU A 52 -4.54 -2.87 8.64
CA LEU A 52 -3.22 -3.00 8.03
C LEU A 52 -2.15 -3.42 9.05
N LEU A 53 -2.14 -2.75 10.20
CA LEU A 53 -1.24 -3.05 11.31
C LEU A 53 -1.45 -4.48 11.85
N LEU A 54 -2.71 -4.90 12.03
CA LEU A 54 -3.04 -6.25 12.49
C LEU A 54 -2.58 -7.33 11.49
N ARG A 55 -2.69 -7.07 10.20
CA ARG A 55 -2.18 -7.93 9.13
C ARG A 55 -0.66 -8.01 9.13
N ALA A 56 0.03 -6.89 9.38
CA ALA A 56 1.49 -6.87 9.52
C ALA A 56 1.95 -7.73 10.71
N VAL A 57 1.26 -7.63 11.87
CA VAL A 57 1.49 -8.53 13.01
C VAL A 57 1.30 -10.01 12.62
N TYR A 58 0.25 -10.33 11.87
CA TYR A 58 0.02 -11.71 11.41
C TYR A 58 1.15 -12.21 10.51
N ARG A 59 1.60 -11.37 9.57
CA ARG A 59 2.68 -11.71 8.62
C ARG A 59 4.04 -11.93 9.28
N TYR A 60 4.27 -11.33 10.44
CA TYR A 60 5.50 -11.54 11.20
C TYR A 60 5.74 -13.01 11.56
N PHE A 61 4.67 -13.76 11.78
CA PHE A 61 4.75 -15.17 12.14
C PHE A 61 4.67 -16.10 10.92
N PRO A 62 5.34 -17.25 10.96
CA PRO A 62 4.97 -18.38 10.10
C PRO A 62 3.50 -18.76 10.33
N LYS A 63 2.76 -19.13 9.27
CA LYS A 63 1.33 -19.47 9.38
C LYS A 63 1.01 -20.51 10.46
N SER A 64 1.91 -21.47 10.67
CA SER A 64 1.79 -22.52 11.69
C SER A 64 2.16 -22.09 13.10
N ALA A 65 2.69 -20.87 13.30
CA ALA A 65 3.21 -20.38 14.57
C ALA A 65 2.56 -19.09 15.05
N VAL A 66 1.45 -18.69 14.43
CA VAL A 66 0.68 -17.51 14.88
C VAL A 66 0.17 -17.76 16.30
N PRO A 67 0.46 -16.88 17.27
CA PRO A 67 0.06 -17.07 18.66
C PRO A 67 -1.47 -17.14 18.84
N LYS A 68 -1.94 -17.97 19.78
CA LYS A 68 -3.38 -18.12 20.09
C LYS A 68 -4.02 -16.76 20.40
N CYS A 69 -3.34 -15.88 21.15
CA CYS A 69 -3.84 -14.56 21.51
C CYS A 69 -4.19 -13.67 20.29
N TYR A 70 -3.59 -13.90 19.12
CA TYR A 70 -4.00 -13.25 17.88
C TYR A 70 -5.45 -13.60 17.53
N TYR A 71 -5.79 -14.88 17.59
CA TYR A 71 -7.14 -15.34 17.28
C TYR A 71 -8.14 -14.98 18.38
N ASP A 72 -7.71 -14.97 19.64
CA ASP A 72 -8.52 -14.53 20.77
C ASP A 72 -8.92 -13.06 20.61
N TYR A 73 -7.96 -12.20 20.16
CA TYR A 73 -8.25 -10.81 19.84
C TYR A 73 -9.21 -10.65 18.64
N VAL A 74 -8.97 -11.39 17.55
CA VAL A 74 -9.84 -11.32 16.35
C VAL A 74 -11.28 -11.76 16.68
N ARG A 75 -11.47 -12.68 17.63
CA ARG A 75 -12.80 -13.09 18.11
C ARG A 75 -13.41 -12.16 19.15
N GLY A 76 -12.66 -11.15 19.60
CA GLY A 76 -13.12 -10.23 20.66
C GLY A 76 -13.06 -10.83 22.07
N GLU A 77 -12.30 -11.91 22.28
CA GLU A 77 -12.14 -12.59 23.58
C GLU A 77 -11.17 -11.84 24.49
N ILE A 78 -10.24 -11.05 23.92
CA ILE A 78 -9.34 -10.17 24.65
C ILE A 78 -9.38 -8.76 24.07
N SER A 79 -9.06 -7.75 24.87
CA SER A 79 -9.03 -6.36 24.47
C SER A 79 -7.84 -6.04 23.56
N ARG A 80 -7.89 -4.87 22.89
CA ARG A 80 -6.78 -4.36 22.08
C ARG A 80 -5.51 -4.18 22.91
N THR A 81 -5.62 -3.64 24.11
CA THR A 81 -4.48 -3.41 25.01
C THR A 81 -3.83 -4.73 25.40
N GLU A 82 -4.62 -5.70 25.88
CA GLU A 82 -4.13 -7.03 26.24
C GLU A 82 -3.42 -7.72 25.09
N PHE A 83 -3.94 -7.56 23.86
CA PHE A 83 -3.31 -8.14 22.66
C PHE A 83 -1.95 -7.53 22.36
N PHE A 84 -1.87 -6.20 22.24
CA PHE A 84 -0.61 -5.55 21.80
C PHE A 84 0.46 -5.52 22.91
N GLU A 85 0.08 -5.63 24.18
CA GLU A 85 0.99 -5.77 25.31
C GLU A 85 1.38 -7.23 25.61
N HIS A 86 0.75 -8.19 24.91
CA HIS A 86 1.04 -9.60 25.13
C HIS A 86 2.49 -9.94 24.76
N PRO A 87 3.28 -10.61 25.67
CA PRO A 87 4.71 -10.86 25.45
C PRO A 87 5.07 -11.56 24.13
N ARG A 88 4.17 -12.36 23.58
CA ARG A 88 4.37 -13.02 22.28
C ARG A 88 4.05 -12.13 21.08
N ILE A 89 3.52 -10.93 21.29
CA ILE A 89 3.07 -10.00 20.24
C ILE A 89 3.93 -8.74 20.18
N VAL A 90 4.53 -8.32 21.28
CA VAL A 90 5.28 -7.05 21.39
C VAL A 90 6.28 -6.87 20.25
N ASP A 91 7.14 -7.85 19.98
CA ASP A 91 8.14 -7.75 18.91
C ASP A 91 7.49 -7.68 17.52
N ALA A 92 6.44 -8.48 17.30
CA ALA A 92 5.67 -8.45 16.05
C ALA A 92 4.95 -7.10 15.87
N TYR A 93 4.50 -6.51 16.96
CA TYR A 93 3.85 -5.19 16.93
C TYR A 93 4.85 -4.07 16.63
N GLU A 94 6.04 -4.08 17.23
CA GLU A 94 7.09 -3.11 16.91
C GLU A 94 7.51 -3.21 15.43
N HIS A 95 7.67 -4.43 14.92
CA HIS A 95 7.91 -4.65 13.50
C HIS A 95 6.76 -4.12 12.64
N ALA A 96 5.52 -4.43 13.01
CA ALA A 96 4.32 -3.99 12.28
C ALA A 96 4.20 -2.45 12.22
N LYS A 97 4.59 -1.72 13.27
CA LYS A 97 4.64 -0.25 13.26
C LYS A 97 5.67 0.30 12.29
N SER A 98 6.74 -0.42 12.03
CA SER A 98 7.73 -0.03 11.02
C SER A 98 7.27 -0.31 9.59
N GLU A 99 6.43 -1.33 9.39
CA GLU A 99 5.85 -1.71 8.10
C GLU A 99 4.61 -0.88 7.76
N ALA A 100 3.64 -0.83 8.67
CA ALA A 100 2.36 -0.12 8.47
C ALA A 100 2.45 1.33 8.96
N ARG A 101 2.56 2.27 8.04
CA ARG A 101 2.70 3.71 8.30
C ARG A 101 1.37 4.43 8.12
N GLN A 102 0.92 5.14 9.16
CA GLN A 102 -0.26 6.01 9.05
C GLN A 102 0.18 7.38 8.56
N ALA A 103 -0.09 7.69 7.28
CA ALA A 103 0.23 8.98 6.68
C ALA A 103 -0.62 9.24 5.44
N GLU A 104 -0.86 10.51 5.15
CA GLU A 104 -1.48 10.95 3.90
C GLU A 104 -0.39 11.34 2.90
N LEU A 105 -0.29 10.58 1.80
CA LEU A 105 0.62 10.90 0.69
C LEU A 105 0.21 12.23 0.05
N GLY A 106 1.19 13.07 -0.24
CA GLY A 106 1.00 14.44 -0.72
C GLY A 106 1.09 15.47 0.41
N PRO A 107 0.16 15.52 1.38
CA PRO A 107 0.27 16.42 2.54
C PRO A 107 1.43 16.10 3.48
N THR A 108 1.74 14.81 3.70
CA THR A 108 2.93 14.42 4.47
C THR A 108 4.18 14.80 3.69
N PRO A 109 5.17 15.49 4.31
CA PRO A 109 6.40 15.86 3.64
C PRO A 109 7.06 14.66 2.94
N SER A 110 7.45 14.84 1.67
CA SER A 110 8.06 13.75 0.90
C SER A 110 9.34 13.21 1.53
N SER A 111 10.09 14.05 2.26
CA SER A 111 11.28 13.60 3.00
C SER A 111 10.97 12.52 4.04
N VAL A 112 9.79 12.55 4.65
CA VAL A 112 9.35 11.55 5.64
C VAL A 112 9.00 10.23 4.95
N THR A 113 8.13 10.29 3.92
CA THR A 113 7.69 9.08 3.20
C THR A 113 8.84 8.44 2.43
N ASP A 114 9.71 9.26 1.85
CA ASP A 114 10.90 8.81 1.14
C ASP A 114 11.89 8.14 2.10
N GLY A 115 12.09 8.69 3.29
CA GLY A 115 12.94 8.09 4.32
C GLY A 115 12.50 6.68 4.73
N TRP A 116 11.18 6.44 4.86
CA TRP A 116 10.67 5.08 5.13
C TRP A 116 10.95 4.11 3.98
N ILE A 117 10.80 4.58 2.74
CA ILE A 117 11.06 3.75 1.55
C ILE A 117 12.57 3.47 1.41
N GLU A 118 13.42 4.48 1.61
CA GLU A 118 14.88 4.35 1.58
C GLU A 118 15.38 3.33 2.60
N GLU A 119 14.89 3.42 3.84
CA GLU A 119 15.24 2.46 4.90
C GLU A 119 14.80 1.04 4.56
N ALA A 120 13.56 0.88 4.10
CA ALA A 120 13.00 -0.42 3.72
C ALA A 120 13.71 -1.07 2.52
N LEU A 121 14.22 -0.26 1.60
CA LEU A 121 14.90 -0.72 0.37
C LEU A 121 16.42 -0.73 0.48
N LYS A 122 17.01 -0.44 1.65
CA LYS A 122 18.46 -0.38 1.82
C LYS A 122 19.16 -1.63 1.29
N GLY A 123 20.03 -1.43 0.29
CA GLY A 123 20.76 -2.52 -0.35
C GLY A 123 19.94 -3.39 -1.32
N VAL A 124 18.69 -3.04 -1.61
CA VAL A 124 17.80 -3.75 -2.54
C VAL A 124 17.79 -3.04 -3.89
N LYS A 125 17.97 -3.81 -4.97
CA LYS A 125 17.84 -3.31 -6.35
C LYS A 125 16.52 -3.73 -6.98
N ASP A 126 16.09 -4.96 -6.75
CA ASP A 126 14.90 -5.55 -7.36
C ASP A 126 13.74 -5.56 -6.36
N TRP A 127 12.73 -4.75 -6.58
CA TRP A 127 11.56 -4.60 -5.72
C TRP A 127 10.31 -4.22 -6.52
N ALA A 128 9.15 -4.35 -5.91
CA ALA A 128 7.88 -4.03 -6.53
C ALA A 128 7.16 -2.90 -5.80
N LEU A 129 6.59 -1.98 -6.55
CA LEU A 129 5.67 -0.97 -6.05
C LEU A 129 4.24 -1.41 -6.34
N ILE A 130 3.39 -1.48 -5.33
CA ILE A 130 1.97 -1.73 -5.50
C ILE A 130 1.16 -0.60 -4.90
N GLY A 131 -0.12 -0.48 -5.29
CA GLY A 131 -1.03 0.46 -4.66
C GLY A 131 -2.22 0.87 -5.49
N GLY A 132 -3.22 1.41 -4.80
CA GLY A 132 -4.46 1.92 -5.40
C GLY A 132 -4.68 3.39 -5.07
N PRO A 133 -4.09 4.35 -5.82
CA PRO A 133 -4.36 5.76 -5.55
C PRO A 133 -5.86 6.03 -5.59
N PRO A 134 -6.40 6.79 -4.60
CA PRO A 134 -7.84 6.95 -4.45
C PRO A 134 -8.46 7.61 -5.68
N CYS A 135 -9.43 6.91 -6.25
CA CYS A 135 -10.20 7.34 -7.41
C CYS A 135 -11.63 7.77 -7.04
N GLN A 136 -11.86 8.15 -5.78
CA GLN A 136 -13.20 8.54 -5.29
C GLN A 136 -13.82 9.65 -6.13
N ALA A 137 -13.00 10.56 -6.65
CA ALA A 137 -13.43 11.58 -7.60
C ALA A 137 -13.92 11.00 -8.95
N TYR A 138 -13.53 9.77 -9.30
CA TYR A 138 -13.83 9.14 -10.59
C TYR A 138 -14.85 8.01 -10.50
N SER A 139 -15.12 7.49 -9.29
CA SER A 139 -16.12 6.44 -9.10
C SER A 139 -17.54 6.98 -9.33
N LEU A 140 -18.48 6.12 -9.78
CA LEU A 140 -19.89 6.49 -9.95
C LEU A 140 -20.48 7.04 -8.64
N ALA A 141 -20.16 6.44 -7.51
CA ALA A 141 -20.60 6.87 -6.18
C ALA A 141 -19.97 8.21 -5.77
N GLY A 142 -18.69 8.43 -6.08
CA GLY A 142 -18.00 9.70 -5.83
C GLY A 142 -18.61 10.84 -6.66
N ARG A 143 -18.83 10.61 -7.94
CA ARG A 143 -19.49 11.58 -8.83
C ARG A 143 -20.91 11.91 -8.39
N ALA A 144 -21.69 10.92 -7.93
CA ALA A 144 -23.06 11.15 -7.45
C ALA A 144 -23.09 12.03 -6.19
N ARG A 145 -22.14 11.86 -5.26
CA ARG A 145 -22.02 12.68 -4.03
C ARG A 145 -21.53 14.11 -4.29
N MET A 146 -20.82 14.31 -5.40
CA MET A 146 -20.19 15.60 -5.71
C MET A 146 -20.92 16.36 -6.82
N ARG A 147 -22.03 15.84 -7.37
CA ARG A 147 -22.88 16.58 -8.31
C ARG A 147 -23.43 17.81 -7.63
N GLY A 148 -23.03 18.98 -8.11
CA GLY A 148 -23.46 20.29 -7.59
C GLY A 148 -22.45 20.96 -6.64
N ASN A 149 -21.27 20.41 -6.43
CA ASN A 149 -20.22 21.05 -5.65
C ASN A 149 -19.25 21.80 -6.58
N GLU A 150 -19.18 23.13 -6.48
CA GLU A 150 -18.33 24.00 -7.31
C GLU A 150 -16.83 23.73 -7.18
N GLY A 151 -16.38 22.95 -6.18
CA GLY A 151 -14.98 22.59 -5.93
C GLY A 151 -14.54 21.23 -6.53
N PHE A 152 -15.33 20.62 -7.42
CA PHE A 152 -14.99 19.28 -7.95
C PHE A 152 -13.69 19.27 -8.76
N GLU A 153 -13.42 20.30 -9.54
CA GLU A 153 -12.20 20.38 -10.36
C GLU A 153 -10.93 20.67 -9.55
N ASP A 154 -11.07 21.33 -8.39
CA ASP A 154 -9.96 21.67 -7.49
C ASP A 154 -9.67 20.60 -6.44
N ASP A 155 -10.39 19.47 -6.47
CA ASP A 155 -10.19 18.38 -5.49
C ASP A 155 -8.79 17.78 -5.64
N LYS A 156 -7.94 18.00 -4.64
CA LYS A 156 -6.56 17.49 -4.58
C LYS A 156 -6.45 15.98 -4.79
N ARG A 157 -7.53 15.22 -4.56
CA ARG A 157 -7.60 13.77 -4.80
C ARG A 157 -7.43 13.38 -6.26
N HIS A 158 -7.73 14.29 -7.21
CA HIS A 158 -7.48 14.09 -8.64
C HIS A 158 -6.00 13.90 -8.96
N PHE A 159 -5.12 14.34 -8.08
CA PHE A 159 -3.68 14.37 -8.33
C PHE A 159 -2.89 13.40 -7.44
N LEU A 160 -3.55 12.59 -6.60
CA LEU A 160 -2.85 11.64 -5.72
C LEU A 160 -2.07 10.56 -6.49
N TYR A 161 -2.48 10.22 -7.72
CA TYR A 161 -1.67 9.37 -8.59
C TYR A 161 -0.29 9.99 -8.89
N LYS A 162 -0.13 11.31 -8.84
CA LYS A 162 1.16 11.99 -9.04
C LYS A 162 2.18 11.63 -7.97
N GLU A 163 1.73 11.38 -6.73
CA GLU A 163 2.60 10.89 -5.67
C GLU A 163 3.12 9.48 -5.99
N TYR A 164 2.26 8.64 -6.56
CA TYR A 164 2.65 7.32 -7.04
C TYR A 164 3.72 7.42 -8.14
N LEU A 165 3.52 8.31 -9.13
CA LEU A 165 4.48 8.57 -10.21
C LEU A 165 5.78 9.18 -9.70
N ARG A 166 5.72 10.09 -8.72
CA ARG A 166 6.89 10.68 -8.08
C ARG A 166 7.79 9.59 -7.46
N ILE A 167 7.18 8.64 -6.76
CA ILE A 167 7.87 7.53 -6.13
C ILE A 167 8.48 6.59 -7.18
N ILE A 168 7.75 6.26 -8.27
CA ILE A 168 8.30 5.51 -9.40
C ILE A 168 9.56 6.20 -9.94
N LYS A 169 9.47 7.49 -10.23
CA LYS A 169 10.57 8.27 -10.80
C LYS A 169 11.78 8.33 -9.87
N LYS A 170 11.55 8.51 -8.57
CA LYS A 170 12.65 8.63 -7.59
C LYS A 170 13.31 7.29 -7.32
N PHE A 171 12.52 6.24 -7.06
CA PHE A 171 13.01 4.98 -6.50
C PHE A 171 13.16 3.84 -7.52
N ARG A 172 12.62 3.99 -8.72
CA ARG A 172 12.78 3.09 -9.87
C ARG A 172 12.51 1.62 -9.54
N PRO A 173 11.25 1.25 -9.16
CA PRO A 173 10.91 -0.15 -8.94
C PRO A 173 11.13 -0.99 -10.19
N SER A 174 11.52 -2.26 -10.03
CA SER A 174 11.64 -3.20 -11.17
C SER A 174 10.29 -3.48 -11.83
N VAL A 175 9.21 -3.40 -11.04
CA VAL A 175 7.82 -3.52 -11.50
C VAL A 175 6.91 -2.70 -10.61
N PHE A 176 5.83 -2.19 -11.18
CA PHE A 176 4.76 -1.59 -10.39
C PHE A 176 3.39 -2.12 -10.80
N VAL A 177 2.47 -2.14 -9.86
CA VAL A 177 1.06 -2.51 -10.06
C VAL A 177 0.19 -1.41 -9.46
N MET A 178 -0.50 -0.67 -10.34
CA MET A 178 -1.46 0.36 -9.93
C MET A 178 -2.88 -0.19 -10.08
N GLU A 179 -3.54 -0.47 -8.95
CA GLU A 179 -4.95 -0.87 -8.92
C GLU A 179 -5.84 0.37 -9.05
N ASN A 180 -6.94 0.22 -9.75
CA ASN A 180 -7.95 1.30 -9.79
C ASN A 180 -9.34 0.77 -10.19
N VAL A 181 -10.38 1.62 -10.02
CA VAL A 181 -11.75 1.25 -10.37
C VAL A 181 -12.04 1.50 -11.85
N LYS A 182 -12.96 0.69 -12.43
CA LYS A 182 -13.41 0.84 -13.82
C LYS A 182 -13.86 2.26 -14.18
N GLY A 183 -14.40 3.01 -13.21
CA GLY A 183 -14.82 4.40 -13.41
C GLY A 183 -13.73 5.34 -13.89
N MET A 184 -12.45 5.04 -13.63
CA MET A 184 -11.33 5.83 -14.12
C MET A 184 -11.18 5.80 -15.64
N LEU A 185 -11.54 4.69 -16.29
CA LEU A 185 -11.48 4.54 -17.75
C LEU A 185 -12.46 5.46 -18.50
N THR A 186 -13.57 5.83 -17.84
CA THR A 186 -14.64 6.64 -18.44
C THR A 186 -14.72 8.05 -17.87
N SER A 187 -13.85 8.38 -16.91
CA SER A 187 -13.86 9.70 -16.26
C SER A 187 -13.05 10.71 -17.03
N GLN A 188 -13.55 11.95 -17.04
CA GLN A 188 -12.90 13.11 -17.66
C GLN A 188 -12.60 14.17 -16.61
N HIS A 189 -11.51 14.90 -16.79
CA HIS A 189 -11.15 16.08 -16.02
C HIS A 189 -10.66 17.16 -16.99
N GLY A 190 -11.25 18.34 -16.95
CA GLY A 190 -10.94 19.41 -17.91
C GLY A 190 -11.13 18.98 -19.38
N GLY A 191 -12.16 18.15 -19.67
CA GLY A 191 -12.47 17.68 -21.01
C GLY A 191 -11.58 16.55 -21.56
N SER A 192 -10.58 16.07 -20.78
CA SER A 192 -9.68 14.99 -21.20
C SER A 192 -9.90 13.70 -20.38
N PRO A 193 -9.82 12.49 -20.99
CA PRO A 193 -9.87 11.25 -20.26
C PRO A 193 -8.70 11.14 -19.27
N ILE A 194 -9.01 10.85 -18.01
CA ILE A 194 -7.99 10.80 -16.94
C ILE A 194 -7.03 9.64 -17.14
N PHE A 195 -7.53 8.51 -17.60
CA PHE A 195 -6.70 7.34 -17.87
C PHE A 195 -5.60 7.66 -18.88
N ASP A 196 -5.94 8.37 -19.97
CA ASP A 196 -4.97 8.76 -21.01
C ASP A 196 -3.90 9.71 -20.44
N ARG A 197 -4.30 10.62 -19.53
CA ARG A 197 -3.34 11.51 -18.84
C ARG A 197 -2.39 10.72 -17.93
N ILE A 198 -2.90 9.77 -17.16
CA ILE A 198 -2.05 8.91 -16.31
C ILE A 198 -1.07 8.11 -17.17
N ILE A 199 -1.51 7.56 -18.29
CA ILE A 199 -0.64 6.83 -19.23
C ILE A 199 0.41 7.76 -19.85
N ALA A 200 0.03 8.98 -20.21
CA ALA A 200 0.98 9.97 -20.73
C ALA A 200 2.02 10.34 -19.67
N ASP A 201 1.60 10.64 -18.45
CA ASP A 201 2.49 10.97 -17.33
C ASP A 201 3.41 9.80 -16.96
N LEU A 202 2.90 8.55 -16.98
CA LEU A 202 3.70 7.34 -16.81
C LEU A 202 4.78 7.24 -17.90
N ARG A 203 4.41 7.40 -19.16
CA ARG A 203 5.39 7.36 -20.26
C ARG A 203 6.48 8.40 -20.09
N LEU A 204 6.11 9.64 -19.74
CA LEU A 204 7.09 10.70 -19.46
C LEU A 204 7.98 10.37 -18.25
N SER A 205 7.44 9.73 -17.22
CA SER A 205 8.20 9.32 -16.04
C SER A 205 9.16 8.16 -16.34
N LEU A 206 8.85 7.30 -17.31
CA LEU A 206 9.63 6.12 -17.69
C LEU A 206 10.65 6.37 -18.79
N ILE A 207 10.50 7.44 -19.61
CA ILE A 207 11.44 7.78 -20.68
C ILE A 207 12.86 8.09 -20.15
N HIS A 208 13.00 8.40 -18.87
CA HIS A 208 14.27 8.71 -18.23
C HIS A 208 14.78 7.56 -17.32
N ILE A 209 14.22 6.37 -17.43
CA ILE A 209 14.68 5.15 -16.77
C ILE A 209 15.42 4.28 -17.78
#